data_38c2d6d7f93fc32cadd037bf9653753c
#
_entry.id   38c2d6d7f93fc32cadd037bf9653753c
#
_cell.length_a   1.000
_cell.length_b   1.000
_cell.length_c   1.000
_cell.angle_alpha   90.00
_cell.angle_beta   90.00
_cell.angle_gamma   90.00
#
_symmetry.space_group_name_H-M   'P 1'
#
loop_
_entity.id
_entity.type
_entity.pdbx_description
1 polymer ?
#
loop_
_entity_poly.entity_id
_entity_poly.type
_entity_poly.pdbx_seq_one_letter_code
_entity_poly.pdbx_strand_id
1 'polypeptide(L)'
;MPLVFRSTFILALSFCVDAWAYESDQYMNRKQDVADSLLVLNQQVNQAIDKVLRGKRPPTTRKGIARGIWREIGGVYWADKIERWAAKSHLVDKYEQKRHNSIYRNMPIWATRVNFVFGVGRSFKLNGVMVGSDKFGHFFSQGYKYYRRELRGDSDSKLLARGAFAERWLFGHLTTGVYSNADLVANYEGWLFYQSLFLDDIVSDKPAILVWREGKYVKQRPFTWADHVNAYWDEALNPSFNVPSLNKRLRKSIVALCPEAREAPAHYLVMNDQFLWTRYQHIGLKDNRENQFEAICGL
;
A
#
# COMPACT_ATOMS: atom_id res chain seq x y z
N MET A 1 -40.38 -16.33 -33.98
CA MET A 1 -40.02 -15.88 -32.64
C MET A 1 -38.71 -16.55 -32.26
N PRO A 2 -37.62 -15.86 -32.24
CA PRO A 2 -37.00 -15.41 -31.00
C PRO A 2 -36.21 -14.12 -31.24
N LEU A 3 -36.28 -13.18 -30.33
CA LEU A 3 -35.35 -12.06 -30.25
C LEU A 3 -35.72 -11.20 -29.03
N VAL A 4 -35.28 -11.58 -27.86
CA VAL A 4 -35.14 -10.65 -26.72
C VAL A 4 -34.17 -11.29 -25.73
N PHE A 5 -32.85 -11.04 -25.87
CA PHE A 5 -31.87 -11.21 -24.76
C PHE A 5 -30.53 -10.65 -25.19
N ARG A 6 -30.44 -9.33 -25.40
CA ARG A 6 -29.12 -8.69 -25.66
C ARG A 6 -28.99 -7.23 -25.22
N SER A 7 -29.80 -6.74 -24.30
CA SER A 7 -29.73 -5.29 -23.98
C SER A 7 -29.53 -4.92 -22.50
N THR A 8 -29.31 -5.86 -21.58
CA THR A 8 -29.28 -5.55 -20.14
C THR A 8 -27.90 -5.57 -19.49
N PHE A 9 -26.83 -5.83 -20.25
CA PHE A 9 -25.49 -5.95 -19.69
C PHE A 9 -24.59 -4.69 -19.84
N ILE A 10 -25.04 -3.69 -20.58
CA ILE A 10 -24.23 -2.49 -20.87
C ILE A 10 -24.54 -1.31 -19.92
N LEU A 11 -25.67 -1.32 -19.22
CA LEU A 11 -26.07 -0.17 -18.38
C LEU A 11 -25.53 -0.20 -16.94
N ALA A 12 -24.95 -1.31 -16.47
CA ALA A 12 -24.42 -1.43 -15.12
C ALA A 12 -22.96 -0.94 -14.97
N LEU A 13 -22.29 -0.60 -16.05
CA LEU A 13 -20.88 -0.18 -16.08
C LEU A 13 -20.65 1.33 -15.93
N SER A 14 -21.71 2.14 -15.92
CA SER A 14 -21.57 3.61 -16.02
C SER A 14 -21.59 4.38 -14.69
N PHE A 15 -21.74 3.72 -13.54
CA PHE A 15 -21.92 4.43 -12.26
C PHE A 15 -20.88 4.15 -11.17
N CYS A 16 -19.75 3.52 -11.47
CA CYS A 16 -18.72 3.24 -10.46
C CYS A 16 -17.31 3.69 -10.88
N VAL A 17 -17.15 4.90 -11.45
CA VAL A 17 -15.87 5.34 -12.01
C VAL A 17 -14.88 5.91 -10.97
N ASP A 18 -15.26 6.10 -9.71
CA ASP A 18 -14.47 6.86 -8.74
C ASP A 18 -13.81 6.06 -7.60
N ALA A 19 -13.72 4.74 -7.65
CA ALA A 19 -13.31 3.98 -6.45
C ALA A 19 -12.50 2.71 -6.72
N TRP A 20 -11.48 2.77 -7.58
CA TRP A 20 -10.60 1.62 -7.84
C TRP A 20 -9.21 1.86 -7.25
N ALA A 21 -8.64 0.85 -6.60
CA ALA A 21 -7.23 0.82 -6.29
C ALA A 21 -6.45 0.77 -7.60
N TYR A 22 -5.68 1.82 -7.87
CA TYR A 22 -4.85 1.93 -9.07
C TYR A 22 -3.45 1.45 -8.72
N GLU A 23 -2.86 0.60 -9.57
CA GLU A 23 -1.42 0.40 -9.53
C GLU A 23 -0.72 1.75 -9.69
N SER A 24 0.18 2.08 -8.81
CA SER A 24 0.95 3.33 -8.86
C SER A 24 2.29 3.11 -9.54
N ASP A 25 2.85 4.18 -10.08
CA ASP A 25 4.17 4.17 -10.69
C ASP A 25 5.17 4.86 -9.77
N GLN A 26 6.06 4.07 -9.19
CA GLN A 26 7.13 4.54 -8.32
C GLN A 26 8.50 4.51 -9.01
N TYR A 27 8.55 4.14 -10.30
CA TYR A 27 9.78 4.08 -11.09
C TYR A 27 10.13 5.40 -11.76
N MET A 28 9.10 6.13 -12.22
CA MET A 28 9.29 7.36 -12.99
C MET A 28 9.31 8.59 -12.08
N ASN A 29 9.92 9.69 -12.58
CA ASN A 29 9.93 11.00 -11.93
C ASN A 29 10.53 11.04 -10.52
N ARG A 30 11.45 10.14 -10.20
CA ARG A 30 12.04 10.04 -8.87
C ARG A 30 12.85 11.28 -8.46
N LYS A 31 13.35 12.04 -9.43
CA LYS A 31 14.05 13.32 -9.19
C LYS A 31 13.12 14.52 -8.99
N GLN A 32 11.82 14.35 -9.26
CA GLN A 32 10.87 15.44 -9.03
C GLN A 32 10.83 15.77 -7.53
N ASP A 33 11.02 17.04 -7.20
CA ASP A 33 10.90 17.51 -5.83
C ASP A 33 9.40 17.56 -5.46
N VAL A 34 9.02 16.68 -4.55
CA VAL A 34 7.67 16.57 -4.00
C VAL A 34 7.77 16.68 -2.49
N ALA A 35 7.00 17.56 -1.90
CA ALA A 35 7.02 17.77 -0.45
C ALA A 35 6.59 16.50 0.31
N ASP A 36 7.29 16.21 1.42
CA ASP A 36 6.95 15.06 2.25
C ASP A 36 5.61 15.28 2.97
N SER A 37 4.70 14.35 2.77
CA SER A 37 3.33 14.40 3.29
C SER A 37 3.20 13.81 4.71
N LEU A 38 4.31 13.49 5.39
CA LEU A 38 4.33 12.82 6.70
C LEU A 38 3.41 13.51 7.72
N LEU A 39 3.55 14.81 7.89
CA LEU A 39 2.80 15.55 8.91
C LEU A 39 1.29 15.55 8.63
N VAL A 40 0.91 15.83 7.40
CA VAL A 40 -0.50 15.93 7.02
C VAL A 40 -1.18 14.55 7.03
N LEU A 41 -0.48 13.50 6.62
CA LEU A 41 -1.00 12.13 6.68
C LEU A 41 -1.03 11.58 8.11
N ASN A 42 -0.07 11.94 8.98
CA ASN A 42 -0.13 11.65 10.40
C ASN A 42 -1.38 12.27 11.04
N GLN A 43 -1.67 13.52 10.71
CA GLN A 43 -2.85 14.22 11.22
C GLN A 43 -4.15 13.50 10.84
N GLN A 44 -4.29 13.01 9.61
CA GLN A 44 -5.49 12.30 9.16
C GLN A 44 -5.72 11.01 9.98
N VAL A 45 -4.67 10.24 10.24
CA VAL A 45 -4.79 9.00 11.03
C VAL A 45 -5.13 9.33 12.49
N ASN A 46 -4.43 10.31 13.07
CA ASN A 46 -4.70 10.71 14.46
C ASN A 46 -6.11 11.27 14.65
N GLN A 47 -6.63 12.03 13.69
CA GLN A 47 -8.02 12.51 13.71
C GLN A 47 -9.03 11.35 13.64
N ALA A 48 -8.77 10.33 12.84
CA ALA A 48 -9.62 9.13 12.79
C ALA A 48 -9.62 8.38 14.12
N ILE A 49 -8.46 8.21 14.76
CA ILE A 49 -8.34 7.61 16.09
C ILE A 49 -9.14 8.43 17.10
N ASP A 50 -8.92 9.74 17.16
CA ASP A 50 -9.61 10.66 18.10
C ASP A 50 -11.13 10.65 17.88
N LYS A 51 -11.60 10.60 16.64
CA LYS A 51 -13.03 10.55 16.32
C LYS A 51 -13.67 9.27 16.87
N VAL A 52 -12.98 8.13 16.81
CA VAL A 52 -13.46 6.87 17.36
C VAL A 52 -13.53 6.93 18.89
N LEU A 53 -12.48 7.49 19.53
CA LEU A 53 -12.39 7.59 20.98
C LEU A 53 -13.37 8.58 21.59
N ARG A 54 -13.70 9.66 20.86
CA ARG A 54 -14.61 10.76 21.32
C ARG A 54 -16.02 10.63 20.80
N GLY A 55 -16.37 9.55 20.10
CA GLY A 55 -17.73 9.31 19.61
C GLY A 55 -18.78 9.27 20.74
N LYS A 56 -20.05 9.49 20.39
CA LYS A 56 -21.16 9.44 21.39
C LYS A 56 -21.22 8.12 22.20
N ARG A 57 -20.77 7.02 21.62
CA ARG A 57 -20.68 5.70 22.24
C ARG A 57 -19.34 5.07 21.82
N PRO A 58 -18.22 5.46 22.46
CA PRO A 58 -16.91 4.94 22.09
C PRO A 58 -16.84 3.43 22.37
N PRO A 59 -16.23 2.65 21.48
CA PRO A 59 -16.06 1.22 21.74
C PRO A 59 -15.16 0.96 22.95
N THR A 60 -15.52 -0.04 23.73
CA THR A 60 -14.77 -0.46 24.94
C THR A 60 -13.92 -1.71 24.71
N THR A 61 -13.94 -2.29 23.51
CA THR A 61 -13.17 -3.48 23.19
C THR A 61 -12.12 -3.18 22.11
N ARG A 62 -10.97 -3.87 22.16
CA ARG A 62 -9.91 -3.77 21.13
C ARG A 62 -10.49 -3.96 19.71
N LYS A 63 -11.32 -4.99 19.51
CA LYS A 63 -12.00 -5.26 18.24
C LYS A 63 -12.89 -4.09 17.80
N GLY A 64 -13.63 -3.49 18.74
CA GLY A 64 -14.53 -2.37 18.47
C GLY A 64 -13.76 -1.12 18.03
N ILE A 65 -12.67 -0.77 18.75
CA ILE A 65 -11.79 0.35 18.42
C ILE A 65 -11.14 0.13 17.03
N ALA A 66 -10.49 -1.01 16.82
CA ALA A 66 -9.83 -1.30 15.54
C ALA A 66 -10.83 -1.24 14.37
N ARG A 67 -12.04 -1.78 14.54
CA ARG A 67 -13.12 -1.70 13.55
C ARG A 67 -13.57 -0.24 13.32
N GLY A 68 -13.64 0.55 14.39
CA GLY A 68 -14.00 1.98 14.32
C GLY A 68 -12.98 2.74 13.48
N ILE A 69 -11.69 2.59 13.78
CA ILE A 69 -10.59 3.22 13.04
C ILE A 69 -10.62 2.79 11.56
N TRP A 70 -10.73 1.48 11.29
CA TRP A 70 -10.87 0.99 9.92
C TRP A 70 -12.05 1.61 9.18
N ARG A 71 -13.20 1.80 9.84
CA ARG A 71 -14.38 2.44 9.23
C ARG A 71 -14.20 3.93 8.96
N GLU A 72 -13.42 4.62 9.78
CA GLU A 72 -13.18 6.06 9.61
C GLU A 72 -12.18 6.35 8.49
N ILE A 73 -11.12 5.56 8.35
CA ILE A 73 -9.99 5.84 7.47
C ILE A 73 -9.81 4.83 6.34
N GLY A 74 -10.16 3.59 6.59
CA GLY A 74 -10.15 2.52 5.60
C GLY A 74 -11.37 2.53 4.70
N GLY A 75 -11.67 1.42 4.09
CA GLY A 75 -12.77 1.31 3.16
C GLY A 75 -13.63 0.07 3.32
N VAL A 76 -14.82 0.14 2.77
CA VAL A 76 -15.72 -0.99 2.59
C VAL A 76 -15.65 -1.50 1.15
N TYR A 77 -15.09 -0.72 0.23
CA TYR A 77 -15.02 -0.95 -1.20
C TYR A 77 -13.56 -0.99 -1.71
N TRP A 78 -13.37 -0.79 -3.00
CA TRP A 78 -12.13 -1.00 -3.74
C TRP A 78 -10.97 -0.04 -3.41
N ALA A 79 -11.26 1.12 -2.81
CA ALA A 79 -10.22 2.08 -2.38
C ALA A 79 -10.57 2.66 -1.01
N ASP A 80 -9.58 2.75 -0.12
CA ASP A 80 -9.74 3.27 1.21
C ASP A 80 -10.03 4.78 1.22
N LYS A 81 -10.70 5.27 2.27
CA LYS A 81 -11.05 6.70 2.40
C LYS A 81 -9.82 7.59 2.40
N ILE A 82 -8.76 7.19 3.09
CA ILE A 82 -7.49 7.92 3.13
C ILE A 82 -6.82 7.99 1.75
N GLU A 83 -6.86 6.90 0.99
CA GLU A 83 -6.33 6.83 -0.37
C GLU A 83 -7.02 7.85 -1.27
N ARG A 84 -8.35 7.83 -1.28
CA ARG A 84 -9.15 8.80 -2.04
C ARG A 84 -8.96 10.24 -1.57
N TRP A 85 -8.85 10.44 -0.26
CA TRP A 85 -8.60 11.74 0.32
C TRP A 85 -7.22 12.27 -0.07
N ALA A 86 -6.16 11.47 0.09
CA ALA A 86 -4.80 11.84 -0.29
C ALA A 86 -4.69 12.15 -1.79
N ALA A 87 -5.35 11.35 -2.64
CA ALA A 87 -5.37 11.58 -4.08
C ALA A 87 -6.03 12.90 -4.49
N LYS A 88 -7.03 13.39 -3.74
CA LYS A 88 -7.80 14.61 -4.05
C LYS A 88 -7.35 15.85 -3.28
N SER A 89 -6.69 15.67 -2.14
CA SER A 89 -6.32 16.80 -1.26
C SER A 89 -5.24 17.67 -1.86
N HIS A 90 -5.40 18.98 -1.76
CA HIS A 90 -4.37 19.96 -2.09
C HIS A 90 -3.30 20.10 -0.99
N LEU A 91 -3.54 19.51 0.19
CA LEU A 91 -2.58 19.47 1.29
C LEU A 91 -1.52 18.39 1.10
N VAL A 92 -1.75 17.45 0.18
CA VAL A 92 -0.85 16.34 -0.12
C VAL A 92 -0.23 16.61 -1.48
N ASP A 93 1.08 16.85 -1.49
CA ASP A 93 1.84 16.92 -2.72
C ASP A 93 2.04 15.52 -3.32
N LYS A 94 2.05 15.40 -4.64
CA LYS A 94 1.95 14.10 -5.30
C LYS A 94 2.61 14.06 -6.66
N TYR A 95 3.12 12.88 -6.99
CA TYR A 95 3.51 12.54 -8.35
C TYR A 95 2.27 12.07 -9.12
N GLU A 96 1.98 12.73 -10.24
CA GLU A 96 0.91 12.33 -11.14
C GLU A 96 1.49 11.79 -12.44
N GLN A 97 1.16 10.55 -12.77
CA GLN A 97 1.59 9.90 -13.99
C GLN A 97 0.42 9.56 -14.89
N LYS A 98 0.55 9.93 -16.16
CA LYS A 98 -0.32 9.38 -17.19
C LYS A 98 0.28 8.08 -17.69
N ARG A 99 -0.57 7.10 -18.05
CA ARG A 99 -0.13 5.78 -18.51
C ARG A 99 0.97 5.84 -19.59
N HIS A 100 0.84 6.73 -20.56
CA HIS A 100 1.80 6.84 -21.69
C HIS A 100 3.19 7.31 -21.24
N ASN A 101 3.31 7.94 -20.07
CA ASN A 101 4.56 8.38 -19.46
C ASN A 101 4.99 7.50 -18.28
N SER A 102 4.25 6.43 -17.98
CA SER A 102 4.54 5.56 -16.86
C SER A 102 5.42 4.37 -17.26
N ILE A 103 5.90 3.64 -16.25
CA ILE A 103 6.59 2.36 -16.43
C ILE A 103 5.71 1.35 -17.20
N TYR A 104 4.38 1.51 -17.16
CA TYR A 104 3.39 0.65 -17.80
C TYR A 104 3.12 0.99 -19.27
N ARG A 105 3.74 2.02 -19.85
CA ARG A 105 3.47 2.52 -21.22
C ARG A 105 3.53 1.45 -22.32
N ASN A 106 4.45 0.50 -22.19
CA ASN A 106 4.69 -0.55 -23.17
C ASN A 106 4.12 -1.92 -22.75
N MET A 107 3.31 -1.96 -21.69
CA MET A 107 2.74 -3.20 -21.22
C MET A 107 1.41 -3.51 -21.93
N PRO A 108 1.14 -4.78 -22.25
CA PRO A 108 -0.08 -5.17 -22.93
C PRO A 108 -1.30 -4.98 -22.04
N ILE A 109 -2.45 -4.71 -22.64
CA ILE A 109 -3.73 -4.46 -21.94
C ILE A 109 -4.09 -5.61 -21.02
N TRP A 110 -3.88 -6.86 -21.45
CA TRP A 110 -4.22 -8.04 -20.65
C TRP A 110 -3.43 -8.16 -19.33
N ALA A 111 -2.24 -7.56 -19.30
CA ALA A 111 -1.37 -7.58 -18.12
C ALA A 111 -1.55 -6.38 -17.20
N THR A 112 -2.17 -5.32 -17.69
CA THR A 112 -2.36 -4.08 -16.96
C THR A 112 -3.80 -3.58 -17.07
N ARG A 113 -4.76 -4.51 -17.03
CA ARG A 113 -6.20 -4.23 -17.26
C ARG A 113 -6.71 -3.08 -16.41
N VAL A 114 -6.33 -3.08 -15.14
CA VAL A 114 -6.75 -2.04 -14.18
C VAL A 114 -6.19 -0.69 -14.61
N ASN A 115 -4.88 -0.60 -14.88
CA ASN A 115 -4.24 0.66 -15.29
C ASN A 115 -4.68 1.13 -16.68
N PHE A 116 -5.13 0.22 -17.53
CA PHE A 116 -5.64 0.59 -18.86
C PHE A 116 -7.00 1.28 -18.75
N VAL A 117 -7.88 0.75 -17.90
CA VAL A 117 -9.27 1.26 -17.77
C VAL A 117 -9.31 2.49 -16.86
N PHE A 118 -8.54 2.50 -15.78
CA PHE A 118 -8.67 3.46 -14.67
C PHE A 118 -7.50 4.43 -14.53
N GLY A 119 -6.43 4.24 -15.27
CA GLY A 119 -5.20 5.06 -15.20
C GLY A 119 -4.18 4.54 -14.19
N VAL A 120 -3.17 5.37 -13.92
CA VAL A 120 -2.08 5.10 -12.96
C VAL A 120 -2.38 5.81 -11.66
N GLY A 121 -2.24 5.11 -10.54
CA GLY A 121 -2.38 5.66 -9.20
C GLY A 121 -1.33 6.72 -8.91
N ARG A 122 -1.66 7.63 -8.01
CA ARG A 122 -0.72 8.66 -7.56
C ARG A 122 0.30 8.09 -6.59
N SER A 123 1.50 8.67 -6.59
CA SER A 123 2.52 8.39 -5.59
C SER A 123 2.77 9.64 -4.76
N PHE A 124 3.23 9.46 -3.53
CA PHE A 124 3.49 10.51 -2.55
C PHE A 124 4.88 10.31 -1.95
N LYS A 125 5.50 11.39 -1.49
CA LYS A 125 6.65 11.28 -0.61
C LYS A 125 6.15 11.18 0.83
N LEU A 126 6.51 10.12 1.53
CA LEU A 126 6.08 9.82 2.88
C LEU A 126 7.26 9.28 3.70
N ASN A 127 7.70 10.03 4.70
CA ASN A 127 8.89 9.70 5.49
C ASN A 127 10.14 9.48 4.60
N GLY A 128 10.32 10.33 3.60
CA GLY A 128 11.42 10.24 2.63
C GLY A 128 11.26 9.16 1.54
N VAL A 129 10.22 8.32 1.60
CA VAL A 129 9.98 7.20 0.69
C VAL A 129 8.91 7.57 -0.33
N MET A 130 9.08 7.15 -1.59
CA MET A 130 8.02 7.26 -2.60
C MET A 130 7.03 6.10 -2.40
N VAL A 131 5.80 6.43 -2.01
CA VAL A 131 4.75 5.47 -1.66
C VAL A 131 3.59 5.58 -2.64
N GLY A 132 3.14 4.46 -3.18
CA GLY A 132 1.93 4.41 -4.00
C GLY A 132 0.65 4.59 -3.18
N SER A 133 -0.36 5.21 -3.76
CA SER A 133 -1.65 5.45 -3.08
C SER A 133 -2.35 4.19 -2.62
N ASP A 134 -2.22 3.11 -3.37
CA ASP A 134 -2.75 1.78 -3.08
C ASP A 134 -2.22 1.18 -1.77
N LYS A 135 -0.98 1.53 -1.38
CA LYS A 135 -0.35 1.03 -0.14
C LYS A 135 -1.14 1.43 1.11
N PHE A 136 -1.87 2.55 1.07
CA PHE A 136 -2.76 2.92 2.18
C PHE A 136 -3.92 1.93 2.36
N GLY A 137 -4.48 1.42 1.26
CA GLY A 137 -5.51 0.39 1.31
C GLY A 137 -4.98 -0.94 1.84
N HIS A 138 -3.77 -1.31 1.43
CA HIS A 138 -3.06 -2.47 1.97
C HIS A 138 -2.83 -2.33 3.48
N PHE A 139 -2.34 -1.20 3.93
CA PHE A 139 -2.09 -0.94 5.35
C PHE A 139 -3.36 -0.99 6.19
N PHE A 140 -4.39 -0.20 5.86
CA PHE A 140 -5.58 -0.12 6.71
C PHE A 140 -6.55 -1.29 6.52
N SER A 141 -6.88 -1.66 5.29
CA SER A 141 -7.91 -2.67 5.05
C SER A 141 -7.38 -4.09 5.10
N GLN A 142 -6.22 -4.40 4.50
CA GLN A 142 -5.65 -5.73 4.59
C GLN A 142 -5.03 -5.96 5.98
N GLY A 143 -4.31 -4.97 6.54
CA GLY A 143 -3.81 -5.02 7.91
C GLY A 143 -4.93 -5.30 8.94
N TYR A 144 -6.09 -4.63 8.79
CA TYR A 144 -7.26 -4.92 9.62
C TYR A 144 -7.79 -6.35 9.44
N LYS A 145 -7.75 -6.90 8.23
CA LYS A 145 -8.15 -8.30 7.99
C LYS A 145 -7.25 -9.28 8.71
N TYR A 146 -5.92 -9.02 8.74
CA TYR A 146 -4.96 -9.82 9.50
C TYR A 146 -5.28 -9.74 10.99
N TYR A 147 -5.35 -8.55 11.55
CA TYR A 147 -5.67 -8.33 12.96
C TYR A 147 -7.01 -8.97 13.38
N ARG A 148 -8.05 -8.86 12.56
CA ARG A 148 -9.33 -9.49 12.83
C ARG A 148 -9.27 -11.01 12.85
N ARG A 149 -8.37 -11.63 12.09
CA ARG A 149 -8.16 -13.09 12.10
C ARG A 149 -7.33 -13.53 13.30
N GLU A 150 -6.31 -12.77 13.65
CA GLU A 150 -5.55 -12.95 14.88
C GLU A 150 -6.50 -12.98 16.10
N LEU A 151 -7.41 -12.02 16.21
CA LEU A 151 -8.43 -11.99 17.25
C LEU A 151 -9.39 -13.21 17.24
N ARG A 152 -9.37 -14.02 16.20
CA ARG A 152 -10.11 -15.30 16.09
C ARG A 152 -9.23 -16.52 16.39
N GLY A 153 -7.95 -16.32 16.73
CA GLY A 153 -7.00 -17.38 17.05
C GLY A 153 -6.28 -17.99 15.85
N ASP A 154 -6.29 -17.34 14.66
CA ASP A 154 -5.39 -17.77 13.58
C ASP A 154 -3.93 -17.48 13.99
N SER A 155 -3.02 -18.45 13.77
CA SER A 155 -1.58 -18.25 14.02
C SER A 155 -0.95 -17.30 13.01
N ASP A 156 0.15 -16.65 13.38
CA ASP A 156 0.88 -15.69 12.55
C ASP A 156 1.28 -16.34 11.22
N SER A 157 1.83 -17.56 11.24
CA SER A 157 2.20 -18.30 10.04
C SER A 157 1.02 -18.52 9.09
N LYS A 158 -0.17 -18.82 9.62
CA LYS A 158 -1.39 -18.97 8.84
C LYS A 158 -1.90 -17.64 8.27
N LEU A 159 -1.77 -16.54 9.01
CA LEU A 159 -2.12 -15.20 8.55
C LEU A 159 -1.23 -14.78 7.39
N LEU A 160 0.08 -14.89 7.54
CA LEU A 160 1.07 -14.51 6.53
C LEU A 160 0.95 -15.38 5.27
N ALA A 161 0.80 -16.71 5.42
CA ALA A 161 0.61 -17.61 4.28
C ALA A 161 -0.66 -17.26 3.47
N ARG A 162 -1.76 -16.88 4.15
CA ARG A 162 -2.99 -16.44 3.49
C ARG A 162 -2.85 -15.09 2.80
N GLY A 163 -2.07 -14.17 3.37
CA GLY A 163 -1.75 -12.89 2.74
C GLY A 163 -0.97 -13.08 1.45
N ALA A 164 0.11 -13.85 1.51
CA ALA A 164 0.90 -14.21 0.33
C ALA A 164 0.08 -14.96 -0.73
N PHE A 165 -0.84 -15.84 -0.31
CA PHE A 165 -1.76 -16.52 -1.22
C PHE A 165 -2.73 -15.53 -1.88
N ALA A 166 -3.33 -14.62 -1.11
CA ALA A 166 -4.26 -13.64 -1.65
C ALA A 166 -3.57 -12.71 -2.66
N GLU A 167 -2.36 -12.25 -2.35
CA GLU A 167 -1.53 -11.46 -3.26
C GLU A 167 -1.20 -12.23 -4.54
N ARG A 168 -0.84 -13.49 -4.42
CA ARG A 168 -0.51 -14.33 -5.57
C ARG A 168 -1.71 -14.59 -6.49
N TRP A 169 -2.89 -14.88 -5.95
CA TRP A 169 -4.03 -15.39 -6.73
C TRP A 169 -5.11 -14.36 -6.99
N LEU A 170 -5.52 -13.56 -5.98
CA LEU A 170 -6.65 -12.66 -6.11
C LEU A 170 -6.25 -11.28 -6.69
N PHE A 171 -5.14 -10.74 -6.22
CA PHE A 171 -4.67 -9.41 -6.64
C PHE A 171 -3.58 -9.48 -7.71
N GLY A 172 -2.75 -10.55 -7.72
CA GLY A 172 -1.66 -10.72 -8.66
C GLY A 172 -2.04 -11.39 -9.96
N HIS A 173 -1.95 -12.74 -10.02
CA HIS A 173 -2.05 -13.48 -11.28
C HIS A 173 -3.39 -13.33 -12.01
N LEU A 174 -4.52 -13.18 -11.31
CA LEU A 174 -5.83 -13.08 -11.92
C LEU A 174 -6.16 -11.68 -12.43
N THR A 175 -5.54 -10.64 -11.88
CA THR A 175 -5.89 -9.24 -12.18
C THR A 175 -4.79 -8.49 -12.92
N THR A 176 -3.56 -8.48 -12.40
CA THR A 176 -2.46 -7.65 -12.91
C THR A 176 -1.29 -8.45 -13.47
N GLY A 177 -1.14 -9.73 -13.12
CA GLY A 177 0.05 -10.53 -13.45
C GLY A 177 1.27 -10.18 -12.60
N VAL A 178 1.05 -9.44 -11.51
CA VAL A 178 2.08 -8.91 -10.62
C VAL A 178 1.89 -9.48 -9.22
N TYR A 179 2.96 -9.92 -8.57
CA TYR A 179 3.01 -10.24 -7.15
C TYR A 179 3.80 -9.14 -6.46
N SER A 180 3.12 -8.26 -5.74
CA SER A 180 3.74 -7.09 -5.16
C SER A 180 4.36 -7.38 -3.79
N ASN A 181 5.69 -7.28 -3.71
CA ASN A 181 6.42 -7.34 -2.45
C ASN A 181 6.06 -6.15 -1.54
N ALA A 182 5.89 -4.96 -2.10
CA ALA A 182 5.56 -3.76 -1.34
C ALA A 182 4.15 -3.83 -0.71
N ASP A 183 3.19 -4.48 -1.39
CA ASP A 183 1.85 -4.72 -0.84
C ASP A 183 1.89 -5.64 0.37
N LEU A 184 2.71 -6.69 0.31
CA LEU A 184 2.89 -7.59 1.46
C LEU A 184 3.50 -6.87 2.66
N VAL A 185 4.49 -6.00 2.42
CA VAL A 185 5.08 -5.18 3.48
C VAL A 185 4.03 -4.23 4.07
N ALA A 186 3.25 -3.54 3.23
CA ALA A 186 2.19 -2.65 3.68
C ALA A 186 1.09 -3.40 4.47
N ASN A 187 0.70 -4.60 4.02
CA ASN A 187 -0.25 -5.48 4.74
C ASN A 187 0.27 -5.84 6.15
N TYR A 188 1.53 -6.23 6.22
CA TYR A 188 2.18 -6.64 7.46
C TYR A 188 2.33 -5.47 8.43
N GLU A 189 2.84 -4.33 7.98
CA GLU A 189 2.96 -3.12 8.79
C GLU A 189 1.59 -2.59 9.24
N GLY A 190 0.56 -2.75 8.42
CA GLY A 190 -0.82 -2.47 8.81
C GLY A 190 -1.33 -3.38 9.92
N TRP A 191 -0.95 -4.66 9.90
CA TRP A 191 -1.25 -5.58 11.01
C TRP A 191 -0.53 -5.14 12.29
N LEU A 192 0.76 -4.83 12.22
CA LEU A 192 1.53 -4.30 13.35
C LEU A 192 0.93 -2.99 13.89
N PHE A 193 0.42 -2.11 13.02
CA PHE A 193 -0.30 -0.91 13.44
C PHE A 193 -1.51 -1.25 14.32
N TYR A 194 -2.35 -2.20 13.91
CA TYR A 194 -3.52 -2.57 14.73
C TYR A 194 -3.13 -3.25 16.04
N GLN A 195 -2.02 -3.97 16.10
CA GLN A 195 -1.46 -4.50 17.36
C GLN A 195 -0.92 -3.36 18.24
N SER A 196 -0.16 -2.42 17.66
CA SER A 196 0.43 -1.28 18.37
C SER A 196 -0.59 -0.30 18.95
N LEU A 197 -1.86 -0.41 18.54
CA LEU A 197 -2.93 0.31 19.22
C LEU A 197 -3.06 -0.11 20.69
N PHE A 198 -2.69 -1.36 21.05
CA PHE A 198 -3.05 -1.94 22.34
C PHE A 198 -1.91 -2.68 23.04
N LEU A 199 -0.78 -2.88 22.38
CA LEU A 199 0.37 -3.62 22.88
C LEU A 199 1.61 -2.75 22.79
N ASP A 200 2.41 -2.78 23.86
CA ASP A 200 3.73 -2.15 23.89
C ASP A 200 4.72 -2.93 23.02
N ASP A 201 5.79 -2.28 22.61
CA ASP A 201 6.94 -2.85 21.90
C ASP A 201 6.65 -3.51 20.53
N ILE A 202 5.45 -3.37 19.99
CA ILE A 202 5.16 -3.73 18.59
C ILE A 202 5.97 -2.84 17.64
N VAL A 203 6.09 -1.57 17.96
CA VAL A 203 7.09 -0.65 17.40
C VAL A 203 8.19 -0.54 18.46
N SER A 204 9.42 -0.87 18.10
CA SER A 204 10.54 -0.95 19.06
C SER A 204 10.63 0.26 19.99
N ASP A 205 10.75 0.00 21.29
CA ASP A 205 10.90 0.97 22.34
C ASP A 205 9.73 1.99 22.45
N LYS A 206 8.54 1.63 21.98
CA LYS A 206 7.36 2.50 22.05
C LYS A 206 6.21 1.84 22.78
N PRO A 207 5.54 2.58 23.67
CA PRO A 207 4.31 2.09 24.30
C PRO A 207 3.18 2.01 23.26
N ALA A 208 2.12 1.28 23.58
CA ALA A 208 0.90 1.24 22.81
C ALA A 208 0.35 2.66 22.53
N ILE A 209 -0.33 2.83 21.41
CA ILE A 209 -0.95 4.12 21.07
C ILE A 209 -2.07 4.45 22.06
N LEU A 210 -2.79 3.43 22.53
CA LEU A 210 -3.94 3.55 23.44
C LEU A 210 -3.69 2.79 24.74
N VAL A 211 -4.18 3.33 25.83
CA VAL A 211 -4.16 2.68 27.14
C VAL A 211 -5.58 2.64 27.71
N TRP A 212 -5.90 1.58 28.45
CA TRP A 212 -7.17 1.47 29.16
C TRP A 212 -7.09 2.22 30.50
N ARG A 213 -7.94 3.23 30.67
CA ARG A 213 -8.05 4.01 31.92
C ARG A 213 -9.52 4.31 32.21
N GLU A 214 -9.95 4.12 33.46
CA GLU A 214 -11.28 4.51 33.93
C GLU A 214 -12.43 4.05 33.00
N GLY A 215 -12.39 2.77 32.58
CA GLY A 215 -13.46 2.19 31.76
C GLY A 215 -13.48 2.58 30.28
N LYS A 216 -12.43 3.24 29.78
CA LYS A 216 -12.31 3.65 28.36
C LYS A 216 -10.88 3.56 27.86
N TYR A 217 -10.73 3.50 26.55
CA TYR A 217 -9.43 3.70 25.89
C TYR A 217 -9.12 5.18 25.75
N VAL A 218 -7.93 5.58 26.12
CA VAL A 218 -7.39 6.93 25.93
C VAL A 218 -6.09 6.87 25.14
N LYS A 219 -5.83 7.86 24.31
CA LYS A 219 -4.60 7.96 23.52
C LYS A 219 -3.46 8.40 24.43
N GLN A 220 -2.37 7.63 24.51
CA GLN A 220 -1.17 7.98 25.26
C GLN A 220 -0.01 8.47 24.37
N ARG A 221 0.01 8.09 23.10
CA ARG A 221 0.92 8.67 22.12
C ARG A 221 0.24 8.85 20.77
N PRO A 222 0.72 9.76 19.91
CA PRO A 222 0.22 9.85 18.55
C PRO A 222 0.69 8.68 17.71
N PHE A 223 -0.07 8.37 16.66
CA PHE A 223 0.38 7.59 15.52
C PHE A 223 1.34 8.41 14.67
N THR A 224 2.34 7.75 14.10
CA THR A 224 3.16 8.32 13.02
C THR A 224 3.46 7.27 11.95
N TRP A 225 3.41 7.67 10.69
CA TRP A 225 3.81 6.83 9.56
C TRP A 225 5.30 6.45 9.60
N ALA A 226 6.13 7.27 10.23
CA ALA A 226 7.55 6.97 10.43
C ALA A 226 7.79 5.67 11.21
N ASP A 227 6.81 5.18 11.97
CA ASP A 227 6.87 3.90 12.67
C ASP A 227 6.77 2.69 11.72
N HIS A 228 6.23 2.88 10.51
CA HIS A 228 5.80 1.80 9.62
C HIS A 228 6.39 1.92 8.21
N VAL A 229 6.53 3.14 7.68
CA VAL A 229 6.98 3.35 6.29
C VAL A 229 8.51 3.27 6.19
N ASN A 230 8.98 2.46 5.25
CA ASN A 230 10.40 2.29 4.94
C ASN A 230 10.56 2.02 3.42
N ALA A 231 11.80 1.90 2.96
CA ALA A 231 12.12 1.75 1.53
C ALA A 231 11.42 0.55 0.85
N TYR A 232 11.01 -0.47 1.58
CA TYR A 232 10.31 -1.63 1.01
C TYR A 232 8.82 -1.37 0.69
N TRP A 233 8.29 -0.17 0.98
CA TRP A 233 7.01 0.28 0.48
C TRP A 233 7.09 0.81 -0.97
N ASP A 234 8.29 1.07 -1.45
CA ASP A 234 8.57 1.57 -2.79
C ASP A 234 8.79 0.39 -3.75
N GLU A 235 7.91 0.20 -4.73
CA GLU A 235 8.00 -0.91 -5.69
C GLU A 235 9.22 -0.84 -6.61
N ALA A 236 9.80 0.34 -6.80
CA ALA A 236 11.02 0.47 -7.58
C ALA A 236 12.27 0.05 -6.80
N LEU A 237 12.22 0.12 -5.47
CA LEU A 237 13.29 -0.30 -4.56
C LEU A 237 13.11 -1.74 -4.05
N ASN A 238 11.86 -2.19 -3.93
CA ASN A 238 11.48 -3.57 -3.58
C ASN A 238 10.63 -4.16 -4.71
N PRO A 239 11.26 -4.53 -5.83
CA PRO A 239 10.54 -4.81 -7.06
C PRO A 239 9.64 -6.02 -6.95
N SER A 240 8.45 -5.87 -7.51
CA SER A 240 7.44 -6.90 -7.61
C SER A 240 7.87 -8.04 -8.52
N PHE A 241 7.43 -9.26 -8.22
CA PHE A 241 7.64 -10.41 -9.08
C PHE A 241 6.55 -10.45 -10.17
N ASN A 242 6.96 -10.45 -11.43
CA ASN A 242 6.07 -10.43 -12.58
C ASN A 242 6.15 -11.74 -13.37
N VAL A 243 5.09 -12.04 -14.13
CA VAL A 243 5.20 -13.09 -15.15
C VAL A 243 6.32 -12.76 -16.13
N PRO A 244 7.05 -13.77 -16.70
CA PRO A 244 8.29 -13.52 -17.46
C PRO A 244 8.18 -12.51 -18.60
N SER A 245 7.03 -12.50 -19.30
CA SER A 245 6.79 -11.55 -20.39
C SER A 245 6.68 -10.09 -19.92
N LEU A 246 6.13 -9.85 -18.73
CA LEU A 246 6.06 -8.52 -18.11
C LEU A 246 7.43 -8.13 -17.56
N ASN A 247 8.12 -9.06 -16.90
CA ASN A 247 9.43 -8.81 -16.33
C ASN A 247 10.42 -8.33 -17.39
N LYS A 248 10.44 -8.96 -18.58
CA LYS A 248 11.26 -8.52 -19.71
C LYS A 248 10.96 -7.09 -20.15
N ARG A 249 9.69 -6.69 -20.17
CA ARG A 249 9.27 -5.33 -20.57
C ARG A 249 9.62 -4.29 -19.48
N LEU A 250 9.35 -4.63 -18.23
CA LEU A 250 9.69 -3.79 -17.07
C LEU A 250 11.20 -3.52 -17.05
N ARG A 251 12.02 -4.60 -17.14
CA ARG A 251 13.47 -4.49 -17.19
C ARG A 251 13.98 -3.58 -18.31
N LYS A 252 13.38 -3.67 -19.51
CA LYS A 252 13.70 -2.76 -20.63
C LYS A 252 13.38 -1.30 -20.28
N SER A 253 12.28 -1.06 -19.59
CA SER A 253 11.90 0.29 -19.16
C SER A 253 12.83 0.82 -18.06
N ILE A 254 13.26 -0.02 -17.12
CA ILE A 254 14.24 0.33 -16.07
C ILE A 254 15.60 0.66 -16.69
N VAL A 255 16.08 -0.12 -17.67
CA VAL A 255 17.34 0.16 -18.39
C VAL A 255 17.34 1.58 -19.00
N ALA A 256 16.18 2.03 -19.52
CA ALA A 256 16.06 3.39 -20.05
C ALA A 256 16.19 4.49 -18.98
N LEU A 257 16.03 4.17 -17.71
CA LEU A 257 16.19 5.08 -16.56
C LEU A 257 17.61 5.05 -15.97
N CYS A 258 18.48 4.12 -16.40
CA CYS A 258 19.83 4.01 -15.85
C CYS A 258 20.69 5.27 -15.96
N PRO A 259 20.62 6.09 -17.04
CA PRO A 259 21.35 7.37 -17.06
C PRO A 259 20.93 8.26 -15.89
N GLU A 260 19.64 8.41 -15.65
CA GLU A 260 19.08 9.20 -14.54
C GLU A 260 19.47 8.62 -13.18
N ALA A 261 19.42 7.29 -13.03
CA ALA A 261 19.78 6.60 -11.80
C ALA A 261 21.26 6.79 -11.43
N ARG A 262 22.16 6.81 -12.42
CA ARG A 262 23.60 7.08 -12.20
C ARG A 262 23.89 8.53 -11.82
N GLU A 263 23.10 9.47 -12.33
CA GLU A 263 23.25 10.90 -11.96
C GLU A 263 22.79 11.18 -10.51
N ALA A 264 21.79 10.41 -10.01
CA ALA A 264 21.22 10.64 -8.69
C ALA A 264 20.98 9.32 -7.94
N PRO A 265 22.03 8.52 -7.65
CA PRO A 265 21.90 7.16 -7.13
C PRO A 265 21.13 7.08 -5.80
N ALA A 266 21.19 8.12 -4.98
CA ALA A 266 20.47 8.16 -3.70
C ALA A 266 18.94 7.98 -3.82
N HIS A 267 18.33 8.27 -4.99
CA HIS A 267 16.92 8.05 -5.24
C HIS A 267 16.59 6.62 -5.68
N TYR A 268 17.60 5.78 -5.94
CA TYR A 268 17.45 4.48 -6.59
C TYR A 268 18.07 3.33 -5.80
N LEU A 269 18.69 3.62 -4.65
CA LEU A 269 19.34 2.64 -3.79
C LEU A 269 18.58 2.44 -2.48
N VAL A 270 18.62 1.22 -1.97
CA VAL A 270 18.13 0.89 -0.62
C VAL A 270 19.31 0.83 0.34
N MET A 271 19.47 1.85 1.16
CA MET A 271 20.62 1.99 2.06
C MET A 271 20.77 0.87 3.09
N ASN A 272 19.69 0.16 3.41
CA ASN A 272 19.64 -0.89 4.43
C ASN A 272 18.90 -2.15 3.93
N ASP A 273 19.10 -2.50 2.65
CA ASP A 273 18.40 -3.61 1.98
C ASP A 273 18.49 -4.92 2.76
N GLN A 274 19.69 -5.32 3.18
CA GLN A 274 19.88 -6.55 3.93
C GLN A 274 19.10 -6.60 5.26
N PHE A 275 19.03 -5.47 5.96
CA PHE A 275 18.22 -5.36 7.18
C PHE A 275 16.72 -5.51 6.88
N LEU A 276 16.23 -4.80 5.87
CA LEU A 276 14.81 -4.87 5.47
C LEU A 276 14.46 -6.25 4.93
N TRP A 277 15.34 -6.87 4.13
CA TRP A 277 15.13 -8.24 3.68
C TRP A 277 15.00 -9.21 4.86
N THR A 278 15.93 -9.15 5.81
CA THR A 278 15.89 -9.99 7.01
C THR A 278 14.60 -9.79 7.81
N ARG A 279 14.16 -8.53 7.92
CA ARG A 279 12.91 -8.18 8.62
C ARG A 279 11.68 -8.77 7.94
N TYR A 280 11.62 -8.78 6.60
CA TYR A 280 10.38 -9.07 5.88
C TYR A 280 10.38 -10.39 5.09
N GLN A 281 11.49 -11.11 4.90
CA GLN A 281 11.52 -12.36 4.12
C GLN A 281 10.47 -13.39 4.59
N HIS A 282 10.20 -13.44 5.89
CA HIS A 282 9.26 -14.38 6.50
C HIS A 282 7.78 -14.14 6.14
N ILE A 283 7.42 -12.96 5.61
CA ILE A 283 6.04 -12.66 5.22
C ILE A 283 5.68 -13.16 3.81
N GLY A 284 6.58 -13.84 3.15
CA GLY A 284 6.37 -14.43 1.82
C GLY A 284 6.90 -13.57 0.67
N LEU A 285 7.82 -12.63 0.92
CA LEU A 285 8.48 -11.88 -0.14
C LEU A 285 9.14 -12.82 -1.15
N LYS A 286 9.12 -12.43 -2.40
CA LYS A 286 9.89 -13.05 -3.48
C LYS A 286 11.19 -12.30 -3.69
N ASP A 287 12.32 -13.01 -3.67
CA ASP A 287 13.59 -12.39 -4.02
C ASP A 287 13.59 -12.04 -5.52
N ASN A 288 13.54 -10.75 -5.77
CA ASN A 288 13.56 -10.17 -7.11
C ASN A 288 14.58 -9.01 -7.19
N ARG A 289 15.59 -9.04 -6.33
CA ARG A 289 16.65 -8.01 -6.25
C ARG A 289 17.44 -7.88 -7.55
N GLU A 290 17.46 -8.90 -8.39
CA GLU A 290 18.01 -8.82 -9.75
C GLU A 290 17.34 -7.76 -10.63
N ASN A 291 16.13 -7.29 -10.25
CA ASN A 291 15.36 -6.24 -10.92
C ASN A 291 15.40 -4.89 -10.18
N GLN A 292 16.20 -4.75 -9.12
CA GLN A 292 16.51 -3.46 -8.53
C GLN A 292 17.38 -2.61 -9.48
N PHE A 293 17.32 -1.31 -9.35
CA PHE A 293 18.13 -0.37 -10.13
C PHE A 293 19.63 -0.64 -9.95
N GLU A 294 20.07 -0.96 -8.75
CA GLU A 294 21.45 -1.32 -8.44
C GLU A 294 21.96 -2.44 -9.35
N ALA A 295 21.22 -3.54 -9.42
CA ALA A 295 21.59 -4.71 -10.21
C ALA A 295 21.48 -4.47 -11.72
N ILE A 296 20.47 -3.69 -12.19
CA ILE A 296 20.25 -3.44 -13.61
C ILE A 296 21.17 -2.35 -14.15
N CYS A 297 21.43 -1.30 -13.38
CA CYS A 297 22.15 -0.10 -13.83
C CYS A 297 23.62 -0.07 -13.41
N GLY A 298 24.06 -0.98 -12.53
CA GLY A 298 25.41 -1.01 -11.99
C GLY A 298 25.69 0.24 -11.14
N LEU A 299 24.83 0.50 -10.15
CA LEU A 299 24.95 1.61 -9.22
C LEU A 299 25.91 1.28 -8.07
#